data_b36b33a17c06c744c49fb9cd43f21d81
#
_entry.id   b36b33a17c06c744c49fb9cd43f21d81
#
_cell.length_a   1.000
_cell.length_b   1.000
_cell.length_c   1.000
_cell.angle_alpha   90.00
_cell.angle_beta   90.00
_cell.angle_gamma   90.00
#
_symmetry.space_group_name_H-M   'P 1'
#
loop_
_entity.id
_entity.type
_entity.pdbx_description
1 polymer ?
#
loop_
_entity_poly.entity_id
_entity_poly.type
_entity_poly.pdbx_seq_one_letter_code
_entity_poly.pdbx_strand_id
1 'polypeptide(L)'
;MSRHLVEQINKYVGENDILFHLGDWSFSGIENIWNFRKQLKVKEIHLLIGNHDHFIKRNRVLPNVYRTEPYSQNLADGKPIGGEYPDYVEAKTLFTSVHDYLDVEIDNILVPLIHYPMENWNDRFGKAYHLHGHTHGMLPVKEFRLDVGMDNAFILFGEYRPFSWEEIKTMLDDKK
;
A
#
# COMPACT_ATOMS: atom_id res chain seq x y z
N MET A 1 7.58 -11.37 1.79
CA MET A 1 7.38 -10.09 2.51
C MET A 1 7.59 -10.36 3.99
N SER A 2 8.21 -9.47 4.71
CA SER A 2 8.56 -9.78 6.10
C SER A 2 7.33 -9.74 7.00
N ARG A 3 7.25 -10.65 7.96
CA ARG A 3 6.22 -10.69 9.00
C ARG A 3 6.10 -9.34 9.72
N HIS A 4 7.23 -8.69 9.92
CA HIS A 4 7.30 -7.36 10.55
C HIS A 4 6.45 -6.30 9.82
N LEU A 5 6.45 -6.25 8.47
CA LEU A 5 5.62 -5.29 7.72
C LEU A 5 4.12 -5.53 7.94
N VAL A 6 3.70 -6.81 7.95
CA VAL A 6 2.30 -7.18 8.24
C VAL A 6 1.89 -6.73 9.64
N GLU A 7 2.74 -7.00 10.64
CA GLU A 7 2.51 -6.61 12.04
C GLU A 7 2.40 -5.09 12.16
N GLN A 8 3.28 -4.34 11.50
CA GLN A 8 3.25 -2.88 11.51
C GLN A 8 2.00 -2.32 10.82
N ILE A 9 1.64 -2.81 9.64
CA ILE A 9 0.40 -2.37 8.98
C ILE A 9 -0.80 -2.66 9.88
N ASN A 10 -0.93 -3.87 10.41
CA ASN A 10 -2.05 -4.26 11.28
C ASN A 10 -2.08 -3.54 12.64
N LYS A 11 -0.96 -2.95 13.08
CA LYS A 11 -0.86 -2.12 14.28
C LYS A 11 -1.45 -0.73 14.05
N TYR A 12 -1.18 -0.13 12.86
CA TYR A 12 -1.53 1.25 12.57
C TYR A 12 -2.82 1.40 11.74
N VAL A 13 -3.22 0.35 11.02
CA VAL A 13 -4.40 0.36 10.14
C VAL A 13 -5.45 -0.60 10.69
N GLY A 14 -6.59 -0.07 11.07
CA GLY A 14 -7.73 -0.84 11.57
C GLY A 14 -8.52 -1.53 10.46
N GLU A 15 -9.45 -2.40 10.87
CA GLU A 15 -10.27 -3.19 9.94
C GLU A 15 -11.16 -2.33 9.03
N ASN A 16 -11.64 -1.19 9.55
CA ASN A 16 -12.57 -0.29 8.87
C ASN A 16 -11.89 0.98 8.31
N ASP A 17 -10.57 1.05 8.37
CA ASP A 17 -9.81 2.12 7.76
C ASP A 17 -9.68 1.90 6.24
N ILE A 18 -9.30 2.96 5.52
CA ILE A 18 -8.98 2.89 4.09
C ILE A 18 -7.46 2.92 3.95
N LEU A 19 -6.91 1.93 3.27
CA LEU A 19 -5.48 1.86 2.95
C LEU A 19 -5.25 2.16 1.47
N PHE A 20 -4.53 3.23 1.17
CA PHE A 20 -3.96 3.49 -0.15
C PHE A 20 -2.54 2.93 -0.21
N HIS A 21 -2.33 1.91 -1.04
CA HIS A 21 -1.00 1.32 -1.26
C HIS A 21 -0.43 1.84 -2.58
N LEU A 22 0.66 2.58 -2.51
CA LEU A 22 1.21 3.30 -3.67
C LEU A 22 2.20 2.47 -4.49
N GLY A 23 1.90 1.20 -4.69
CA GLY A 23 2.59 0.31 -5.61
C GLY A 23 3.68 -0.56 -4.97
N ASP A 24 4.19 -1.48 -5.80
CA ASP A 24 5.17 -2.49 -5.39
C ASP A 24 4.65 -3.35 -4.23
N TRP A 25 3.44 -3.90 -4.42
CA TRP A 25 2.73 -4.71 -3.43
C TRP A 25 3.55 -5.91 -2.94
N SER A 26 4.28 -6.56 -3.85
CA SER A 26 5.08 -7.74 -3.50
C SER A 26 6.28 -7.91 -4.45
N PHE A 27 7.48 -7.99 -3.89
CA PHE A 27 8.74 -8.16 -4.65
C PHE A 27 9.07 -9.60 -5.01
N SER A 28 8.36 -10.59 -4.49
CA SER A 28 8.67 -12.00 -4.67
C SER A 28 7.44 -12.75 -5.15
N GLY A 29 7.56 -13.46 -6.26
CA GLY A 29 6.63 -14.45 -6.77
C GLY A 29 5.13 -14.14 -6.75
N ILE A 30 4.39 -14.74 -7.66
CA ILE A 30 2.93 -14.59 -7.74
C ILE A 30 2.21 -15.08 -6.47
N GLU A 31 2.77 -16.06 -5.78
CA GLU A 31 2.27 -16.66 -4.55
C GLU A 31 2.22 -15.68 -3.37
N ASN A 32 3.14 -14.71 -3.35
CA ASN A 32 3.24 -13.77 -2.24
C ASN A 32 2.21 -12.65 -2.29
N ILE A 33 1.63 -12.36 -3.45
CA ILE A 33 0.62 -11.33 -3.63
C ILE A 33 -0.59 -11.59 -2.73
N TRP A 34 -1.18 -12.78 -2.86
CA TRP A 34 -2.34 -13.17 -2.07
C TRP A 34 -1.97 -13.45 -0.61
N ASN A 35 -0.81 -14.09 -0.38
CA ASN A 35 -0.33 -14.37 0.98
C ASN A 35 -0.19 -13.11 1.82
N PHE A 36 0.29 -12.02 1.24
CA PHE A 36 0.38 -10.76 1.93
C PHE A 36 -1.01 -10.18 2.23
N ARG A 37 -1.91 -10.16 1.24
CA ARG A 37 -3.28 -9.65 1.42
C ARG A 37 -4.05 -10.35 2.55
N LYS A 38 -3.95 -11.68 2.62
CA LYS A 38 -4.66 -12.51 3.62
C LYS A 38 -4.27 -12.18 5.07
N GLN A 39 -3.09 -11.64 5.30
CA GLN A 39 -2.58 -11.31 6.63
C GLN A 39 -2.97 -9.91 7.10
N LEU A 40 -3.48 -9.07 6.20
CA LEU A 40 -3.91 -7.71 6.54
C LEU A 40 -5.36 -7.70 7.00
N LYS A 41 -5.61 -7.04 8.14
CA LYS A 41 -6.94 -6.90 8.74
C LYS A 41 -7.82 -5.90 8.01
N VAL A 42 -7.21 -4.85 7.44
CA VAL A 42 -7.91 -3.80 6.71
C VAL A 42 -8.68 -4.38 5.53
N LYS A 43 -9.96 -4.00 5.41
CA LYS A 43 -10.86 -4.53 4.38
C LYS A 43 -10.75 -3.74 3.08
N GLU A 44 -10.67 -2.43 3.19
CA GLU A 44 -10.65 -1.51 2.06
C GLU A 44 -9.22 -1.13 1.68
N ILE A 45 -8.77 -1.63 0.52
CA ILE A 45 -7.43 -1.35 -0.01
C ILE A 45 -7.55 -0.89 -1.45
N HIS A 46 -7.04 0.31 -1.72
CA HIS A 46 -6.87 0.85 -3.06
C HIS A 46 -5.40 0.74 -3.45
N LEU A 47 -5.12 0.02 -4.54
CA LEU A 47 -3.75 -0.20 -5.01
C LEU A 47 -3.45 0.67 -6.22
N LEU A 48 -2.37 1.44 -6.14
CA LEU A 48 -1.72 2.08 -7.28
C LEU A 48 -0.64 1.13 -7.80
N ILE A 49 -0.57 0.93 -9.12
CA ILE A 49 0.36 -0.03 -9.74
C ILE A 49 1.79 0.52 -9.72
N GLY A 50 2.69 -0.22 -9.09
CA GLY A 50 4.13 -0.01 -9.16
C GLY A 50 4.81 -0.81 -10.28
N ASN A 51 6.12 -0.62 -10.45
CA ASN A 51 6.89 -1.30 -11.50
C ASN A 51 7.06 -2.81 -11.24
N HIS A 52 6.90 -3.28 -10.00
CA HIS A 52 6.96 -4.69 -9.65
C HIS A 52 5.60 -5.40 -9.68
N ASP A 53 4.49 -4.68 -9.88
CA ASP A 53 3.12 -5.22 -9.80
C ASP A 53 2.60 -5.83 -11.11
N HIS A 54 3.47 -6.31 -11.99
CA HIS A 54 3.09 -6.79 -13.33
C HIS A 54 2.08 -7.96 -13.32
N PHE A 55 2.08 -8.81 -12.29
CA PHE A 55 1.09 -9.88 -12.14
C PHE A 55 -0.30 -9.33 -11.82
N ILE A 56 -0.36 -8.31 -10.93
CA ILE A 56 -1.62 -7.64 -10.58
C ILE A 56 -2.13 -6.82 -11.77
N LYS A 57 -1.26 -6.06 -12.41
CA LYS A 57 -1.60 -5.28 -13.61
C LYS A 57 -2.25 -6.13 -14.70
N ARG A 58 -1.74 -7.36 -14.91
CA ARG A 58 -2.24 -8.34 -15.88
C ARG A 58 -3.41 -9.19 -15.35
N ASN A 59 -3.89 -8.93 -14.14
CA ASN A 59 -4.95 -9.68 -13.47
C ASN A 59 -4.72 -11.21 -13.50
N ARG A 60 -3.52 -11.66 -13.15
CA ARG A 60 -3.17 -13.07 -13.15
C ARG A 60 -3.95 -13.83 -12.08
N VAL A 61 -4.22 -15.11 -12.35
CA VAL A 61 -4.80 -16.04 -11.38
C VAL A 61 -3.73 -16.43 -10.37
N LEU A 62 -4.03 -16.25 -9.10
CA LEU A 62 -3.13 -16.50 -7.97
C LEU A 62 -3.53 -17.80 -7.28
N PRO A 63 -2.60 -18.75 -7.08
CA PRO A 63 -2.86 -19.98 -6.33
C PRO A 63 -2.96 -19.72 -4.82
N ASN A 64 -3.78 -20.53 -4.14
CA ASN A 64 -3.83 -20.54 -2.68
C ASN A 64 -2.70 -21.39 -2.10
N VAL A 65 -1.53 -20.81 -1.91
CA VAL A 65 -0.34 -21.53 -1.45
C VAL A 65 -0.39 -21.96 0.03
N TYR A 66 -1.37 -21.51 0.82
CA TYR A 66 -1.50 -22.02 2.20
C TYR A 66 -1.88 -23.51 2.27
N ARG A 67 -2.37 -24.11 1.17
CA ARG A 67 -2.67 -25.54 1.12
C ARG A 67 -1.45 -26.43 0.86
N THR A 68 -0.33 -25.86 0.41
CA THR A 68 0.81 -26.65 -0.11
C THR A 68 2.12 -26.48 0.66
N GLU A 69 2.22 -25.52 1.61
CA GLU A 69 3.48 -25.19 2.25
C GLU A 69 3.48 -25.33 3.77
N PRO A 70 4.55 -25.93 4.35
CA PRO A 70 4.74 -26.00 5.81
C PRO A 70 4.93 -24.61 6.47
N TYR A 71 5.01 -23.54 5.71
CA TYR A 71 5.11 -22.16 6.19
C TYR A 71 3.85 -21.67 6.92
N SER A 72 2.73 -22.34 6.72
CA SER A 72 1.48 -22.08 7.45
C SER A 72 1.55 -22.39 8.95
N GLN A 73 2.58 -23.11 9.39
CA GLN A 73 2.76 -23.48 10.81
C GLN A 73 3.28 -22.33 11.69
N ASN A 74 3.72 -21.20 11.10
CA ASN A 74 4.28 -20.06 11.83
C ASN A 74 3.34 -18.85 11.95
N LEU A 75 2.12 -18.94 11.45
CA LEU A 75 1.06 -18.00 11.85
C LEU A 75 0.61 -18.39 13.26
N ALA A 76 0.53 -17.43 14.15
CA ALA A 76 -0.03 -17.67 15.48
C ALA A 76 -1.31 -18.49 15.31
N ASP A 77 -1.33 -19.73 15.84
CA ASP A 77 -2.41 -20.72 15.78
C ASP A 77 -2.71 -21.41 14.44
N GLY A 78 -1.91 -21.27 13.39
CA GLY A 78 -2.04 -22.04 12.14
C GLY A 78 -3.37 -21.90 11.40
N LYS A 79 -4.21 -20.93 11.75
CA LYS A 79 -5.49 -20.67 11.08
C LYS A 79 -5.38 -19.45 10.15
N PRO A 80 -5.89 -19.53 8.92
CA PRO A 80 -6.00 -18.35 8.08
C PRO A 80 -6.91 -17.32 8.76
N ILE A 81 -6.50 -16.06 8.74
CA ILE A 81 -7.35 -14.97 9.20
C ILE A 81 -8.54 -14.90 8.24
N GLY A 82 -9.75 -15.25 8.72
CA GLY A 82 -10.99 -14.99 7.99
C GLY A 82 -11.57 -16.09 7.10
N GLY A 83 -11.51 -17.37 7.45
CA GLY A 83 -12.35 -18.41 6.81
C GLY A 83 -11.70 -19.24 5.70
N GLU A 84 -12.50 -20.05 5.00
CA GLU A 84 -12.05 -20.84 3.85
C GLU A 84 -11.84 -19.96 2.62
N TYR A 85 -10.60 -19.97 2.11
CA TYR A 85 -10.27 -19.28 0.86
C TYR A 85 -10.43 -20.24 -0.33
N PRO A 86 -10.86 -19.74 -1.51
CA PRO A 86 -10.88 -20.54 -2.73
C PRO A 86 -9.47 -20.99 -3.12
N ASP A 87 -9.38 -22.01 -3.97
CA ASP A 87 -8.08 -22.50 -4.45
C ASP A 87 -7.33 -21.50 -5.32
N TYR A 88 -8.08 -20.64 -6.00
CA TYR A 88 -7.55 -19.61 -6.90
C TYR A 88 -8.35 -18.30 -6.76
N VAL A 89 -7.67 -17.17 -6.99
CA VAL A 89 -8.28 -15.84 -7.02
C VAL A 89 -7.64 -15.01 -8.14
N GLU A 90 -8.42 -14.16 -8.78
CA GLU A 90 -7.87 -13.15 -9.69
C GLU A 90 -7.19 -12.02 -8.91
N ALA A 91 -5.98 -11.62 -9.33
CA ALA A 91 -5.14 -10.70 -8.56
C ALA A 91 -5.83 -9.37 -8.21
N LYS A 92 -6.59 -8.80 -9.13
CA LYS A 92 -7.28 -7.51 -8.90
C LYS A 92 -8.43 -7.61 -7.91
N THR A 93 -9.06 -8.80 -7.75
CA THR A 93 -10.19 -8.98 -6.82
C THR A 93 -9.75 -8.97 -5.35
N LEU A 94 -8.46 -8.96 -5.08
CA LEU A 94 -7.90 -8.81 -3.74
C LEU A 94 -8.01 -7.39 -3.18
N PHE A 95 -8.32 -6.42 -4.03
CA PHE A 95 -8.33 -4.99 -3.72
C PHE A 95 -9.71 -4.40 -3.98
N THR A 96 -10.04 -3.36 -3.26
CA THR A 96 -11.25 -2.56 -3.50
C THR A 96 -11.20 -1.93 -4.89
N SER A 97 -10.03 -1.40 -5.26
CA SER A 97 -9.77 -0.93 -6.62
C SER A 97 -8.27 -0.97 -6.96
N VAL A 98 -7.96 -0.98 -8.26
CA VAL A 98 -6.58 -0.99 -8.78
C VAL A 98 -6.45 0.04 -9.89
N HIS A 99 -5.49 0.94 -9.76
CA HIS A 99 -5.31 2.08 -10.66
C HIS A 99 -3.83 2.25 -11.06
N ASP A 100 -3.56 2.84 -12.22
CA ASP A 100 -2.23 3.38 -12.54
C ASP A 100 -2.03 4.79 -11.96
N TYR A 101 -3.13 5.54 -11.78
CA TYR A 101 -3.22 6.88 -11.20
C TYR A 101 -4.61 7.07 -10.60
N LEU A 102 -4.72 7.78 -9.49
CA LEU A 102 -5.99 8.05 -8.83
C LEU A 102 -5.98 9.44 -8.17
N ASP A 103 -6.96 10.27 -8.50
CA ASP A 103 -7.27 11.46 -7.74
C ASP A 103 -8.30 11.12 -6.66
N VAL A 104 -8.01 11.45 -5.41
CA VAL A 104 -8.98 11.37 -4.31
C VAL A 104 -9.14 12.74 -3.66
N GLU A 105 -10.27 12.97 -3.01
CA GLU A 105 -10.50 14.16 -2.20
C GLU A 105 -10.62 13.75 -0.74
N ILE A 106 -9.79 14.32 0.12
CA ILE A 106 -9.78 14.08 1.56
C ILE A 106 -9.78 15.44 2.26
N ASP A 107 -10.76 15.71 3.11
CA ASP A 107 -10.92 17.01 3.81
C ASP A 107 -10.92 18.22 2.86
N ASN A 108 -11.57 18.11 1.70
CA ASN A 108 -11.59 19.11 0.62
C ASN A 108 -10.20 19.43 0.02
N ILE A 109 -9.24 18.55 0.18
CA ILE A 109 -7.92 18.61 -0.46
C ILE A 109 -7.85 17.56 -1.54
N LEU A 110 -7.53 17.98 -2.77
CA LEU A 110 -7.26 17.04 -3.85
C LEU A 110 -5.92 16.34 -3.62
N VAL A 111 -5.91 15.01 -3.73
CA VAL A 111 -4.74 14.18 -3.46
C VAL A 111 -4.48 13.23 -4.63
N PRO A 112 -3.68 13.64 -5.63
CA PRO A 112 -3.17 12.77 -6.67
C PRO A 112 -2.25 11.70 -6.13
N LEU A 113 -2.61 10.43 -6.37
CA LEU A 113 -1.91 9.23 -5.96
C LEU A 113 -1.35 8.49 -7.17
N ILE A 114 -0.07 8.19 -7.14
CA ILE A 114 0.60 7.38 -8.16
C ILE A 114 1.88 6.78 -7.55
N HIS A 115 2.38 5.70 -8.13
CA HIS A 115 3.63 5.08 -7.66
C HIS A 115 4.86 5.98 -7.82
N TYR A 116 4.95 6.71 -8.94
CA TYR A 116 6.13 7.52 -9.26
C TYR A 116 5.99 8.99 -8.83
N PRO A 117 7.08 9.67 -8.44
CA PRO A 117 7.05 11.10 -8.18
C PRO A 117 6.82 11.88 -9.49
N MET A 118 5.81 12.77 -9.50
CA MET A 118 5.58 13.67 -10.62
C MET A 118 6.19 15.05 -10.34
N GLU A 119 6.63 15.72 -11.40
CA GLU A 119 7.05 17.14 -11.33
C GLU A 119 5.84 18.08 -11.43
N ASN A 120 4.81 17.68 -12.15
CA ASN A 120 3.52 18.36 -12.24
C ASN A 120 2.39 17.36 -12.07
N TRP A 121 1.36 17.72 -11.34
CA TRP A 121 0.19 16.90 -11.05
C TRP A 121 -1.08 17.74 -11.09
N ASN A 122 -2.24 17.09 -11.05
CA ASN A 122 -3.53 17.76 -11.08
C ASN A 122 -3.66 18.73 -9.91
N ASP A 123 -4.03 19.96 -10.21
CA ASP A 123 -4.21 21.09 -9.27
C ASP A 123 -2.99 21.40 -8.37
N ARG A 124 -1.77 21.18 -8.88
CA ARG A 124 -0.55 21.52 -8.15
C ARG A 124 -0.52 22.96 -7.65
N PHE A 125 -0.95 23.91 -8.49
CA PHE A 125 -0.97 25.34 -8.15
C PHE A 125 -2.16 25.72 -7.26
N GLY A 126 -3.21 24.88 -7.19
CA GLY A 126 -4.29 24.93 -6.23
C GLY A 126 -3.98 24.27 -4.89
N LYS A 127 -2.74 23.79 -4.69
CA LYS A 127 -2.22 23.14 -3.48
C LYS A 127 -2.69 21.70 -3.26
N ALA A 128 -2.97 20.95 -4.32
CA ALA A 128 -3.19 19.49 -4.24
C ALA A 128 -1.94 18.77 -3.70
N TYR A 129 -2.13 17.78 -2.82
CA TYR A 129 -1.05 17.02 -2.19
C TYR A 129 -0.71 15.79 -3.01
N HIS A 130 0.42 15.80 -3.70
CA HIS A 130 0.87 14.65 -4.46
C HIS A 130 1.59 13.64 -3.56
N LEU A 131 1.04 12.42 -3.46
CA LEU A 131 1.64 11.33 -2.70
C LEU A 131 2.14 10.24 -3.65
N HIS A 132 3.35 9.73 -3.38
CA HIS A 132 3.98 8.71 -4.20
C HIS A 132 4.79 7.72 -3.34
N GLY A 133 5.27 6.66 -3.94
CA GLY A 133 6.25 5.73 -3.40
C GLY A 133 7.53 5.74 -4.24
N HIS A 134 8.06 4.56 -4.56
CA HIS A 134 9.16 4.29 -5.49
C HIS A 134 10.54 4.80 -5.09
N THR A 135 10.65 5.95 -4.45
CA THR A 135 11.94 6.64 -4.24
C THR A 135 12.63 6.28 -2.93
N HIS A 136 12.01 5.42 -2.10
CA HIS A 136 12.58 4.92 -0.84
C HIS A 136 13.10 6.05 0.08
N GLY A 137 12.42 7.19 0.11
CA GLY A 137 12.82 8.36 0.88
C GLY A 137 14.03 9.13 0.32
N MET A 138 14.51 8.79 -0.89
CA MET A 138 15.68 9.45 -1.48
C MET A 138 15.36 10.84 -2.08
N LEU A 139 14.08 11.14 -2.29
CA LEU A 139 13.66 12.48 -2.70
C LEU A 139 13.23 13.30 -1.49
N PRO A 140 13.69 14.55 -1.36
CA PRO A 140 13.24 15.42 -0.29
C PRO A 140 11.76 15.76 -0.45
N VAL A 141 11.10 16.05 0.66
CA VAL A 141 9.77 16.68 0.66
C VAL A 141 9.89 18.00 -0.10
N LYS A 142 9.06 18.20 -1.10
CA LYS A 142 9.09 19.38 -1.96
C LYS A 142 7.67 19.94 -2.08
N GLU A 143 7.47 21.15 -1.56
CA GLU A 143 6.15 21.80 -1.58
C GLU A 143 5.04 20.84 -1.13
N PHE A 144 4.08 20.54 -2.00
CA PHE A 144 2.95 19.66 -1.71
C PHE A 144 3.18 18.20 -2.21
N ARG A 145 4.43 17.73 -2.27
CA ARG A 145 4.78 16.38 -2.70
C ARG A 145 5.51 15.62 -1.62
N LEU A 146 5.06 14.38 -1.32
CA LEU A 146 5.63 13.53 -0.28
C LEU A 146 5.75 12.08 -0.76
N ASP A 147 6.92 11.46 -0.54
CA ASP A 147 7.09 10.01 -0.57
C ASP A 147 6.49 9.42 0.71
N VAL A 148 5.42 8.63 0.57
CA VAL A 148 4.75 7.93 1.69
C VAL A 148 5.12 6.45 1.77
N GLY A 149 6.21 6.05 1.12
CA GLY A 149 6.76 4.71 1.23
C GLY A 149 7.22 4.38 2.64
N MET A 150 7.17 3.09 3.01
CA MET A 150 7.55 2.65 4.36
C MET A 150 9.02 2.89 4.68
N ASP A 151 9.91 2.93 3.68
CA ASP A 151 11.33 3.29 3.85
C ASP A 151 11.46 4.75 4.28
N ASN A 152 10.65 5.66 3.70
CA ASN A 152 10.62 7.05 4.12
C ASN A 152 10.01 7.20 5.53
N ALA A 153 9.00 6.40 5.87
CA ALA A 153 8.48 6.37 7.24
C ALA A 153 9.58 5.95 8.24
N PHE A 154 10.41 4.96 7.89
CA PHE A 154 11.53 4.57 8.73
C PHE A 154 12.56 5.70 8.89
N ILE A 155 12.88 6.44 7.82
CA ILE A 155 13.80 7.59 7.87
C ILE A 155 13.26 8.68 8.81
N LEU A 156 11.95 8.96 8.74
CA LEU A 156 11.33 10.07 9.48
C LEU A 156 10.94 9.72 10.92
N PHE A 157 10.50 8.47 11.15
CA PHE A 157 9.90 8.05 12.43
C PHE A 157 10.63 6.89 13.11
N GLY A 158 11.62 6.26 12.45
CA GLY A 158 12.32 5.10 12.97
C GLY A 158 11.53 3.78 12.89
N GLU A 159 10.37 3.76 12.24
CA GLU A 159 9.51 2.58 12.09
C GLU A 159 9.06 2.40 10.63
N TYR A 160 9.06 1.14 10.13
CA TYR A 160 8.46 0.78 8.84
C TYR A 160 6.93 0.69 8.99
N ARG A 161 6.23 1.77 8.77
CA ARG A 161 4.78 1.87 8.97
C ARG A 161 4.09 2.73 7.93
N PRO A 162 2.75 2.58 7.73
CA PRO A 162 1.98 3.53 6.94
C PRO A 162 2.01 4.93 7.56
N PHE A 163 1.86 5.94 6.70
CA PHE A 163 1.55 7.32 7.12
C PHE A 163 0.06 7.44 7.40
N SER A 164 -0.31 8.18 8.44
CA SER A 164 -1.69 8.64 8.62
C SER A 164 -1.94 9.92 7.82
N TRP A 165 -3.21 10.20 7.53
CA TRP A 165 -3.60 11.42 6.86
C TRP A 165 -3.19 12.69 7.65
N GLU A 166 -3.33 12.65 8.96
CA GLU A 166 -2.96 13.77 9.84
C GLU A 166 -1.46 14.07 9.80
N GLU A 167 -0.62 13.06 9.74
CA GLU A 167 0.83 13.24 9.59
C GLU A 167 1.17 13.86 8.23
N ILE A 168 0.55 13.38 7.15
CA ILE A 168 0.72 13.91 5.80
C ILE A 168 0.34 15.40 5.77
N LYS A 169 -0.82 15.77 6.31
CA LYS A 169 -1.28 17.16 6.40
C LYS A 169 -0.27 18.03 7.15
N THR A 170 0.14 17.60 8.33
CA THR A 170 1.11 18.34 9.14
C THR A 170 2.41 18.59 8.36
N MET A 171 2.94 17.56 7.71
CA MET A 171 4.21 17.66 6.97
C MET A 171 4.13 18.56 5.73
N LEU A 172 2.97 18.60 5.06
CA LEU A 172 2.79 19.39 3.83
C LEU A 172 2.26 20.80 4.12
N ASP A 173 1.51 21.01 5.19
CA ASP A 173 1.06 22.33 5.61
C ASP A 173 2.21 23.20 6.15
N ASP A 174 3.18 22.63 6.83
CA ASP A 174 4.38 23.33 7.31
C ASP A 174 5.30 23.82 6.17
N LYS A 175 5.01 23.44 4.91
CA LYS A 175 5.75 23.86 3.70
C LYS A 175 5.09 24.98 2.91
N LYS A 176 4.00 25.56 3.43
CA LYS A 176 3.28 26.71 2.82
C LYS A 176 4.03 28.01 2.91
#